data_b12e127a6a519101e9d93ad0cd9990fb
#
_entry.id   b12e127a6a519101e9d93ad0cd9990fb
#
_cell.length_a   1.000
_cell.length_b   1.000
_cell.length_c   1.000
_cell.angle_alpha   90.00
_cell.angle_beta   90.00
_cell.angle_gamma   90.00
#
_symmetry.space_group_name_H-M   'P 1'
#
loop_
_entity.id
_entity.type
_entity.pdbx_description
1 polymer ?
#
loop_
_entity_poly.entity_id
_entity_poly.type
_entity_poly.pdbx_seq_one_letter_code
_entity_poly.pdbx_strand_id
1 'polypeptide(L)'
;MAEAIQIQVNGEQRGCRADATVGDLLRELAIKIERVAVELNLEILDRKDFDHRSLKQGDRVEILSFIGGGAPVVVQGKERGVVHAE
;
A
#
# COMPACT_ATOMS: atom_id res chain seq x y z
N MET A 1 -23.25 8.51 1.50
CA MET A 1 -22.36 7.92 2.26
C MET A 1 -21.51 6.97 1.54
N ALA A 2 -20.30 6.91 1.80
CA ALA A 2 -19.40 6.06 1.10
C ALA A 2 -19.63 4.65 1.51
N GLU A 3 -19.52 3.73 0.59
CA GLU A 3 -19.62 2.35 0.92
C GLU A 3 -18.27 1.84 1.27
N ALA A 4 -18.23 0.76 1.96
CA ALA A 4 -16.97 0.11 2.28
C ALA A 4 -16.62 -0.87 1.19
N ILE A 5 -15.35 -0.96 0.87
CA ILE A 5 -14.87 -1.96 -0.05
C ILE A 5 -13.82 -2.79 0.64
N GLN A 6 -13.47 -3.89 0.04
CA GLN A 6 -12.44 -4.76 0.58
C GLN A 6 -11.27 -4.77 -0.36
N ILE A 7 -10.09 -4.57 0.20
CA ILE A 7 -8.86 -4.62 -0.57
C ILE A 7 -7.91 -5.55 0.16
N GLN A 8 -6.79 -5.84 -0.45
CA GLN A 8 -5.74 -6.59 0.22
C GLN A 8 -4.53 -5.70 0.36
N VAL A 9 -3.97 -5.65 1.54
CA VAL A 9 -2.77 -4.88 1.78
C VAL A 9 -1.71 -5.85 2.27
N ASN A 10 -0.70 -6.05 1.46
CA ASN A 10 0.38 -6.99 1.75
C ASN A 10 -0.17 -8.35 2.17
N GLY A 11 -1.16 -8.79 1.43
CA GLY A 11 -1.72 -10.12 1.65
C GLY A 11 -2.84 -10.20 2.67
N GLU A 12 -3.12 -9.12 3.36
CA GLU A 12 -4.18 -9.16 4.36
C GLU A 12 -5.38 -8.39 3.88
N GLN A 13 -6.55 -8.93 4.13
CA GLN A 13 -7.76 -8.29 3.71
C GLN A 13 -8.07 -7.12 4.61
N ARG A 14 -8.53 -6.05 4.05
CA ARG A 14 -8.77 -4.86 4.82
C ARG A 14 -9.92 -4.08 4.21
N GLY A 15 -10.77 -3.53 5.06
CA GLY A 15 -11.85 -2.68 4.59
C GLY A 15 -11.38 -1.26 4.43
N CYS A 16 -11.94 -0.56 3.49
CA CYS A 16 -11.67 0.86 3.39
C CYS A 16 -12.85 1.53 2.72
N ARG A 17 -12.86 2.85 2.74
CA ARG A 17 -13.93 3.59 2.13
C ARG A 17 -13.82 3.52 0.63
N ALA A 18 -14.94 3.52 -0.05
CA ALA A 18 -14.95 3.35 -1.49
C ALA A 18 -14.28 4.49 -2.22
N ASP A 19 -14.18 5.64 -1.61
CA ASP A 19 -13.57 6.77 -2.28
C ASP A 19 -12.15 7.06 -1.77
N ALA A 20 -11.57 6.14 -1.03
CA ALA A 20 -10.22 6.37 -0.50
C ALA A 20 -9.19 6.25 -1.61
N THR A 21 -8.12 7.01 -1.47
CA THR A 21 -7.01 6.90 -2.40
C THR A 21 -5.90 6.10 -1.76
N VAL A 22 -4.88 5.80 -2.54
CA VAL A 22 -3.70 5.14 -2.01
C VAL A 22 -3.07 6.02 -0.93
N GLY A 23 -3.03 7.33 -1.16
CA GLY A 23 -2.48 8.23 -0.15
C GLY A 23 -3.27 8.19 1.14
N ASP A 24 -4.59 8.10 1.05
CA ASP A 24 -5.41 8.01 2.24
C ASP A 24 -5.09 6.74 3.01
N LEU A 25 -4.89 5.64 2.32
CA LEU A 25 -4.55 4.40 2.96
C LEU A 25 -3.22 4.51 3.69
N LEU A 26 -2.24 5.11 3.06
CA LEU A 26 -0.94 5.23 3.70
C LEU A 26 -1.01 6.11 4.93
N ARG A 27 -1.81 7.15 4.89
CA ARG A 27 -1.95 8.02 6.06
C ARG A 27 -2.67 7.28 7.18
N GLU A 28 -3.63 6.48 6.83
CA GLU A 28 -4.33 5.73 7.85
C GLU A 28 -3.42 4.72 8.50
N LEU A 29 -2.49 4.18 7.77
CA LEU A 29 -1.55 3.22 8.33
C LEU A 29 -0.34 3.91 8.98
N ALA A 30 -0.32 5.23 8.97
CA ALA A 30 0.75 6.02 9.57
C ALA A 30 2.09 5.75 8.90
N ILE A 31 2.07 5.58 7.59
CA ILE A 31 3.26 5.28 6.83
C ILE A 31 3.74 6.53 6.13
N LYS A 32 5.02 6.79 6.22
CA LYS A 32 5.60 7.94 5.57
C LYS A 32 5.81 7.65 4.11
N ILE A 33 5.17 8.42 3.25
CA ILE A 33 5.19 8.10 1.83
C ILE A 33 6.56 8.25 1.22
N GLU A 34 7.44 9.02 1.84
CA GLU A 34 8.77 9.21 1.28
C GLU A 34 9.62 7.96 1.38
N ARG A 35 9.19 7.02 2.21
CA ARG A 35 10.02 5.88 2.41
C ARG A 35 9.46 4.60 1.88
N VAL A 36 8.46 4.66 1.05
CA VAL A 36 7.83 3.43 0.58
C VAL A 36 7.66 3.42 -0.91
N ALA A 37 7.63 2.23 -1.45
CA ALA A 37 7.18 2.00 -2.81
C ALA A 37 5.85 1.29 -2.70
N VAL A 38 4.94 1.58 -3.59
CA VAL A 38 3.61 0.99 -3.57
C VAL A 38 3.33 0.37 -4.92
N GLU A 39 2.87 -0.87 -4.88
CA GLU A 39 2.36 -1.51 -6.08
C GLU A 39 0.87 -1.64 -5.94
N LEU A 40 0.15 -1.30 -6.98
CA LEU A 40 -1.29 -1.47 -6.99
C LEU A 40 -1.59 -2.41 -8.15
N ASN A 41 -2.10 -3.58 -7.82
CA ASN A 41 -2.43 -4.60 -8.81
C ASN A 41 -1.22 -4.89 -9.70
N LEU A 42 -0.08 -5.04 -9.05
CA LEU A 42 1.17 -5.41 -9.70
C LEU A 42 1.82 -4.30 -10.52
N GLU A 43 1.32 -3.09 -10.40
CA GLU A 43 1.94 -1.97 -11.07
C GLU A 43 2.50 -1.01 -10.07
N ILE A 44 3.71 -0.55 -10.28
CA ILE A 44 4.31 0.40 -9.38
C ILE A 44 3.71 1.76 -9.60
N LEU A 45 3.28 2.40 -8.52
CA LEU A 45 2.70 3.70 -8.60
C LEU A 45 3.73 4.76 -8.29
N ASP A 46 3.72 5.84 -9.04
CA ASP A 46 4.53 6.98 -8.71
C ASP A 46 3.95 7.68 -7.51
N ARG A 47 4.84 8.23 -6.71
CA ARG A 47 4.40 8.92 -5.51
C ARG A 47 3.44 10.05 -5.82
N LYS A 48 3.65 10.73 -6.94
CA LYS A 48 2.78 11.84 -7.30
C LYS A 48 1.35 11.40 -7.58
N ASP A 49 1.13 10.13 -7.78
CA ASP A 49 -0.20 9.64 -8.08
C ASP A 49 -0.91 9.07 -6.87
N PHE A 50 -0.26 9.03 -5.73
CA PHE A 50 -0.87 8.42 -4.55
C PHE A 50 -2.20 9.07 -4.17
N ASP A 51 -2.28 10.37 -4.26
CA ASP A 51 -3.51 11.05 -3.86
C ASP A 51 -4.53 11.12 -4.97
N HIS A 52 -4.19 10.61 -6.14
CA HIS A 52 -5.11 10.64 -7.26
C HIS A 52 -5.61 9.28 -7.65
N ARG A 53 -5.03 8.23 -7.08
CA ARG A 53 -5.44 6.91 -7.47
C ARG A 53 -6.40 6.35 -6.46
N SER A 54 -7.64 6.19 -6.85
CA SER A 54 -8.68 5.68 -5.96
C SER A 54 -8.61 4.17 -5.86
N LEU A 55 -8.93 3.67 -4.69
CA LEU A 55 -8.96 2.23 -4.46
C LEU A 55 -10.32 1.68 -4.84
N LYS A 56 -10.34 0.44 -5.32
CA LYS A 56 -11.56 -0.20 -5.73
C LYS A 56 -11.66 -1.57 -5.11
N GLN A 57 -12.85 -2.08 -5.08
CA GLN A 57 -13.11 -3.40 -4.54
C GLN A 57 -12.17 -4.42 -5.16
N GLY A 58 -11.49 -5.17 -4.34
CA GLY A 58 -10.62 -6.23 -4.79
C GLY A 58 -9.20 -5.82 -5.15
N ASP A 59 -8.87 -4.54 -5.00
CA ASP A 59 -7.52 -4.10 -5.32
C ASP A 59 -6.50 -4.76 -4.41
N ARG A 60 -5.33 -4.98 -4.95
CA ARG A 60 -4.21 -5.52 -4.19
C ARG A 60 -3.15 -4.47 -4.09
N VAL A 61 -2.81 -4.12 -2.87
CA VAL A 61 -1.82 -3.10 -2.59
C VAL A 61 -0.65 -3.75 -1.90
N GLU A 62 0.55 -3.49 -2.39
CA GLU A 62 1.74 -3.98 -1.73
C GLU A 62 2.60 -2.81 -1.39
N ILE A 63 2.97 -2.70 -0.15
CA ILE A 63 3.72 -1.57 0.35
C ILE A 63 5.07 -2.08 0.82
N LEU A 64 6.12 -1.53 0.25
CA LEU A 64 7.47 -1.92 0.59
C LEU A 64 8.19 -0.73 1.14
N SER A 65 8.82 -0.90 2.27
CA SER A 65 9.53 0.18 2.91
C SER A 65 11.01 0.02 2.65
N PHE A 66 11.72 1.13 2.59
CA PHE A 66 13.15 1.10 2.39
C PHE A 66 13.83 1.42 3.69
N ILE A 67 14.75 0.57 4.07
CA ILE A 67 15.43 0.72 5.31
C ILE A 67 16.89 0.82 5.08
N GLY A 68 17.47 1.85 5.64
CA GLY A 68 18.90 1.96 5.61
C GLY A 68 19.42 1.85 4.25
N GLY A 69 20.10 1.01 3.83
CA GLY A 69 20.70 0.93 2.55
C GLY A 69 19.79 0.76 1.37
N GLY A 70 18.54 0.95 1.55
CA GLY A 70 17.64 0.86 0.43
C GLY A 70 17.02 -0.49 0.20
N ALA A 71 17.23 -1.41 1.10
CA ALA A 71 16.61 -2.73 0.94
C ALA A 71 15.14 -2.62 1.29
N PRO A 72 14.26 -3.10 0.45
CA PRO A 72 12.84 -3.03 0.74
C PRO A 72 12.42 -4.13 1.69
N VAL A 73 11.49 -3.81 2.57
CA VAL A 73 10.90 -4.81 3.44
C VAL A 73 9.40 -4.61 3.44
N VAL A 74 8.68 -5.65 3.75
CA VAL A 74 7.24 -5.56 3.81
C VAL A 74 6.84 -4.79 5.04
N VAL A 75 6.05 -3.76 4.87
CA VAL A 75 5.66 -2.92 5.96
C VAL A 75 4.53 -3.52 6.75
N GLN A 76 3.62 -4.17 6.11
CA GLN A 76 2.51 -4.74 6.78
C GLN A 76 2.22 -6.10 6.32
N GLY A 77 1.43 -6.84 6.92
CA GLY A 77 1.03 -8.11 6.46
C GLY A 77 1.61 -9.19 7.19
N LYS A 78 1.25 -10.38 6.87
CA LYS A 78 1.67 -11.39 7.49
C LYS A 78 2.85 -11.79 7.10
N GLU A 79 3.45 -12.06 7.29
CA GLU A 79 4.61 -12.39 7.08
C GLU A 79 5.11 -12.90 6.07
N ARG A 80 5.13 -12.67 5.22
CA ARG A 80 5.76 -13.05 4.29
C ARG A 80 6.94 -12.65 4.38
N GLY A 81 7.35 -11.90 5.09
CA GLY A 81 8.56 -11.62 5.28
C GLY A 81 9.26 -10.62 4.69
N VAL A 82 10.47 -10.60 4.82
CA VAL A 82 11.32 -9.67 4.29
C VAL A 82 11.65 -9.96 2.92
N VAL A 83 11.63 -9.00 2.10
CA VAL A 83 12.07 -9.14 0.79
C VAL A 83 13.46 -8.69 0.75
N HIS A 84 14.41 -9.46 0.36
CA HIS A 84 15.70 -9.10 0.36
C HIS A 84 16.12 -8.72 -0.86
N ALA A 85 16.57 -7.64 -1.03
CA ALA A 85 17.02 -7.24 -2.19
C ALA A 85 18.37 -7.33 -2.07
N GLU A 86 19.06 -7.80 -2.13
CA GLU A 86 20.33 -7.89 -1.94
C GLU A 86 20.96 -7.48 -2.61
#